data_13eff961286e7436c96cf872c5ac8c71
#
_entry.id   13eff961286e7436c96cf872c5ac8c71
#
_cell.length_a   1.000
_cell.length_b   1.000
_cell.length_c   1.000
_cell.angle_alpha   90.00
_cell.angle_beta   90.00
_cell.angle_gamma   90.00
#
_symmetry.space_group_name_H-M   'P 1'
#
loop_
_entity.id
_entity.type
_entity.pdbx_description
1 polymer ?
#
loop_
_entity_poly.entity_id
_entity_poly.type
_entity_poly.pdbx_seq_one_letter_code
_entity_poly.pdbx_strand_id
1 'polypeptide(L)'
;MEEHNIYRDISERTNGDIYIGVVGPVRTGKSTFIKRFMDTIVVPNMDSKYSRERAVDEMPQSAAGRTIMTTEPKFIPEKAVTVHIGENATFSVRLIDCVGYIVPSALGYIENDNPRMVMTPWYKEPIPFNMAAEIGTKKVITEHSTIGLLVTTDGSISDIPRDEYAEAEERVVDELKKINKPFIVLVNCVDPTTDEVAALCKQLQEKYGVPVMPVNCLNMEEEQIRDVLSKVLFEFPVREIRVEMPRWISSLEKDHWLRSSVFTCIRQSAAKVFKIRDVENIVTGMKNCEFVQNAKTVSVDLGTGRARVSIILNHDLFYKVLGEKTGLEINDEGSLMDCMLKMAEMKKTYDKVDAAYRDAEETGYGIVMPDVDELTLDEPEVIHQGGRYGIRLRAAAPSIHMMKTRITTEITPIVGSEKQSQDLIDYILKEFESNPSQIWESNVFGKSLHELVNDGIHSKLQRMPDDAREKVRETVERIINEGCNGLICIIL
;
A
#
# COMPACT_ATOMS: atom_id res chain seq x y z
N MET A 1 -9.26 9.41 20.32
CA MET A 1 -7.99 9.81 19.67
C MET A 1 -6.97 9.71 20.77
N GLU A 2 -6.02 8.78 20.66
CA GLU A 2 -4.87 8.77 21.56
C GLU A 2 -4.17 10.11 21.39
N GLU A 3 -3.96 10.85 22.48
CA GLU A 3 -3.13 12.04 22.47
C GLU A 3 -1.75 11.65 21.93
N HIS A 4 -1.39 12.17 20.75
CA HIS A 4 -0.09 11.97 20.15
C HIS A 4 0.98 12.55 21.10
N ASN A 5 1.71 11.68 21.76
CA ASN A 5 2.83 12.10 22.60
C ASN A 5 4.05 12.37 21.72
N ILE A 6 4.22 13.64 21.33
CA ILE A 6 5.29 14.11 20.43
C ILE A 6 6.68 13.73 20.95
N TYR A 7 6.87 13.73 22.26
CA TYR A 7 8.15 13.36 22.87
C TYR A 7 8.45 11.86 22.68
N ARG A 8 7.43 11.00 22.73
CA ARG A 8 7.56 9.59 22.41
C ARG A 8 7.91 9.39 20.95
N ASP A 9 7.20 10.08 20.05
CA ASP A 9 7.41 9.95 18.61
C ASP A 9 8.82 10.36 18.20
N ILE A 10 9.35 11.45 18.77
CA ILE A 10 10.71 11.90 18.51
C ILE A 10 11.75 10.93 19.09
N SER A 11 11.49 10.36 20.27
CA SER A 11 12.32 9.31 20.86
C SER A 11 12.41 8.08 19.96
N GLU A 12 11.29 7.58 19.44
CA GLU A 12 11.26 6.45 18.51
C GLU A 12 12.01 6.75 17.21
N ARG A 13 11.93 8.00 16.70
CA ARG A 13 12.63 8.43 15.49
C ARG A 13 14.14 8.48 15.66
N THR A 14 14.61 8.84 16.82
CA THR A 14 16.03 9.04 17.13
C THR A 14 16.66 7.86 17.89
N ASN A 15 15.93 6.73 18.02
CA ASN A 15 16.33 5.56 18.79
C ASN A 15 16.63 5.88 20.27
N GLY A 16 15.87 6.80 20.85
CA GLY A 16 16.00 7.21 22.24
C GLY A 16 16.98 8.36 22.49
N ASP A 17 17.76 8.78 21.49
CA ASP A 17 18.78 9.82 21.63
C ASP A 17 18.40 11.08 20.82
N ILE A 18 17.98 12.14 21.49
CA ILE A 18 17.61 13.41 20.86
C ILE A 18 18.77 14.41 20.98
N TYR A 19 19.61 14.45 19.96
CA TYR A 19 20.73 15.39 19.89
C TYR A 19 20.38 16.53 18.93
N ILE A 20 20.11 17.70 19.50
CA ILE A 20 19.65 18.89 18.77
C ILE A 20 20.82 19.80 18.47
N GLY A 21 21.21 19.89 17.23
CA GLY A 21 22.19 20.88 16.75
C GLY A 21 21.50 22.23 16.51
N VAL A 22 21.77 23.22 17.36
CA VAL A 22 21.23 24.57 17.19
C VAL A 22 22.23 25.39 16.41
N VAL A 23 21.93 25.66 15.17
CA VAL A 23 22.83 26.28 14.18
C VAL A 23 22.23 27.58 13.62
N GLY A 24 23.01 28.34 12.89
CA GLY A 24 22.57 29.58 12.27
C GLY A 24 23.62 30.70 12.41
N PRO A 25 23.33 31.87 11.88
CA PRO A 25 24.24 33.02 11.99
C PRO A 25 24.50 33.42 13.46
N VAL A 26 25.58 34.13 13.70
CA VAL A 26 25.88 34.67 15.05
C VAL A 26 24.79 35.64 15.47
N ARG A 27 24.56 35.75 16.79
CA ARG A 27 23.64 36.73 17.41
C ARG A 27 22.16 36.56 17.06
N THR A 28 21.74 35.39 16.59
CA THR A 28 20.33 35.08 16.27
C THR A 28 19.53 34.54 17.47
N GLY A 29 20.13 34.37 18.66
CA GLY A 29 19.45 33.87 19.84
C GLY A 29 19.56 32.33 20.04
N LYS A 30 20.51 31.65 19.41
CA LYS A 30 20.76 30.21 19.60
C LYS A 30 20.91 29.81 21.06
N SER A 31 21.82 30.43 21.77
CA SER A 31 22.08 30.15 23.19
C SER A 31 20.87 30.50 24.07
N THR A 32 20.07 31.51 23.69
CA THR A 32 18.82 31.84 24.37
C THR A 32 17.77 30.74 24.20
N PHE A 33 17.63 30.23 22.98
CA PHE A 33 16.76 29.10 22.71
C PHE A 33 17.18 27.85 23.51
N ILE A 34 18.48 27.53 23.51
CA ILE A 34 19.02 26.39 24.26
C ILE A 34 18.71 26.51 25.74
N LYS A 35 18.99 27.68 26.31
CA LYS A 35 18.71 27.97 27.72
C LYS A 35 17.22 27.75 28.02
N ARG A 36 16.35 28.34 27.21
CA ARG A 36 14.90 28.22 27.38
C ARG A 36 14.39 26.79 27.25
N PHE A 37 14.88 26.07 26.28
CA PHE A 37 14.58 24.64 26.11
C PHE A 37 15.00 23.81 27.33
N MET A 38 16.21 24.06 27.85
CA MET A 38 16.72 23.38 29.03
C MET A 38 15.87 23.70 30.27
N ASP A 39 15.56 24.98 30.51
CA ASP A 39 14.78 25.43 31.66
C ASP A 39 13.35 24.90 31.64
N THR A 40 12.75 24.79 30.47
CA THR A 40 11.33 24.44 30.32
C THR A 40 11.11 22.90 30.20
N ILE A 41 11.95 22.20 29.45
CA ILE A 41 11.73 20.79 29.14
C ILE A 41 12.69 19.86 29.90
N VAL A 42 13.98 20.18 29.93
CA VAL A 42 14.98 19.21 30.40
C VAL A 42 15.12 19.21 31.93
N VAL A 43 15.42 20.37 32.51
CA VAL A 43 15.68 20.48 33.95
C VAL A 43 14.50 20.02 34.82
N PRO A 44 13.23 20.43 34.52
CA PRO A 44 12.09 19.98 35.32
C PRO A 44 11.89 18.44 35.31
N ASN A 45 12.24 17.79 34.20
CA ASN A 45 11.98 16.36 33.95
C ASN A 45 13.21 15.44 34.20
N MET A 46 14.25 15.96 34.86
CA MET A 46 15.41 15.18 35.29
C MET A 46 15.18 14.55 36.67
N ASP A 47 15.60 13.29 36.86
CA ASP A 47 15.37 12.53 38.10
C ASP A 47 16.24 13.02 39.28
N SER A 48 17.49 13.39 39.00
CA SER A 48 18.49 13.68 40.05
C SER A 48 18.66 15.19 40.29
N LYS A 49 18.55 15.59 41.55
CA LYS A 49 18.86 16.96 41.97
C LYS A 49 20.28 17.41 41.59
N TYR A 50 21.26 16.56 41.78
CA TYR A 50 22.65 16.79 41.41
C TYR A 50 22.82 17.02 39.90
N SER A 51 22.14 16.17 39.11
CA SER A 51 22.17 16.35 37.65
C SER A 51 21.50 17.64 37.20
N ARG A 52 20.44 18.11 37.89
CA ARG A 52 19.77 19.38 37.59
C ARG A 52 20.70 20.57 37.88
N GLU A 53 21.34 20.59 39.06
CA GLU A 53 22.28 21.65 39.43
C GLU A 53 23.44 21.74 38.43
N ARG A 54 24.01 20.59 38.08
CA ARG A 54 25.08 20.52 37.06
C ARG A 54 24.61 21.00 35.70
N ALA A 55 23.43 20.59 35.21
CA ALA A 55 22.87 21.02 33.94
C ALA A 55 22.64 22.55 33.90
N VAL A 56 22.24 23.14 35.01
CA VAL A 56 22.08 24.62 35.15
C VAL A 56 23.43 25.31 35.06
N ASP A 57 24.49 24.79 35.70
CA ASP A 57 25.84 25.34 35.64
C ASP A 57 26.46 25.25 34.24
N GLU A 58 26.11 24.25 33.47
CA GLU A 58 26.58 24.04 32.10
C GLU A 58 25.84 24.91 31.05
N MET A 59 24.77 25.64 31.44
CA MET A 59 23.98 26.44 30.49
C MET A 59 24.81 27.56 29.85
N PRO A 60 24.50 27.90 28.57
CA PRO A 60 25.19 28.94 27.89
C PRO A 60 24.88 30.33 28.50
N GLN A 61 25.90 31.17 28.62
CA GLN A 61 25.72 32.55 29.01
C GLN A 61 25.24 33.38 27.82
N SER A 62 24.07 33.95 27.89
CA SER A 62 23.57 34.90 26.90
C SER A 62 24.13 36.29 27.17
N ALA A 63 24.87 36.86 26.22
CA ALA A 63 25.35 38.24 26.32
C ALA A 63 24.57 39.13 25.34
N ALA A 64 24.27 40.34 25.75
CA ALA A 64 23.70 41.39 24.88
C ALA A 64 24.77 41.99 23.96
N GLY A 65 24.39 42.64 22.86
CA GLY A 65 25.26 43.38 21.94
C GLY A 65 25.82 42.55 20.78
N ARG A 66 26.83 43.06 20.05
CA ARG A 66 27.36 42.53 18.79
C ARG A 66 28.57 41.58 18.95
N THR A 67 29.16 41.50 20.14
CA THR A 67 30.42 40.76 20.38
C THR A 67 30.19 39.23 20.43
N ILE A 68 30.98 38.47 19.71
CA ILE A 68 30.96 36.99 19.72
C ILE A 68 31.82 36.52 20.89
N MET A 69 31.22 35.73 21.80
CA MET A 69 31.89 35.25 23.02
C MET A 69 32.29 33.76 22.92
N THR A 70 31.54 32.96 22.18
CA THR A 70 31.76 31.54 22.06
C THR A 70 32.75 31.24 20.94
N THR A 71 33.78 30.47 21.21
CA THR A 71 34.83 30.08 20.23
C THR A 71 34.72 28.64 19.76
N GLU A 72 34.02 27.80 20.52
CA GLU A 72 33.89 26.35 20.26
C GLU A 72 32.43 25.90 20.47
N PRO A 73 31.99 24.87 19.73
CA PRO A 73 30.69 24.24 20.02
C PRO A 73 30.65 23.69 21.44
N LYS A 74 29.55 23.92 22.16
CA LYS A 74 29.34 23.42 23.51
C LYS A 74 28.20 22.40 23.50
N PHE A 75 28.43 21.29 24.17
CA PHE A 75 27.42 20.28 24.44
C PHE A 75 26.70 20.62 25.75
N ILE A 76 25.38 20.66 25.73
CA ILE A 76 24.58 21.12 26.87
C ILE A 76 23.41 20.12 27.09
N PRO A 77 23.42 19.40 28.18
CA PRO A 77 24.56 19.21 29.08
C PRO A 77 25.73 18.47 28.42
N GLU A 78 26.91 18.48 29.00
CA GLU A 78 28.12 17.84 28.46
C GLU A 78 27.91 16.35 28.21
N LYS A 79 27.21 15.65 29.11
CA LYS A 79 26.72 14.29 28.90
C LYS A 79 25.21 14.30 28.71
N ALA A 80 24.72 13.55 27.71
CA ALA A 80 23.29 13.40 27.51
C ALA A 80 22.58 12.97 28.79
N VAL A 81 21.44 13.57 29.08
CA VAL A 81 20.63 13.27 30.25
C VAL A 81 19.32 12.63 29.85
N THR A 82 18.92 11.63 30.61
CA THR A 82 17.63 10.98 30.45
C THR A 82 16.53 11.87 31.03
N VAL A 83 15.49 12.08 30.27
CA VAL A 83 14.32 12.88 30.61
C VAL A 83 13.09 12.01 30.53
N HIS A 84 12.20 12.13 31.53
CA HIS A 84 10.92 11.44 31.55
C HIS A 84 9.80 12.47 31.41
N ILE A 85 9.03 12.41 30.33
CA ILE A 85 7.92 13.34 30.11
C ILE A 85 6.62 12.54 30.03
N GLY A 86 5.71 12.79 30.98
CA GLY A 86 4.49 12.00 31.14
C GLY A 86 4.78 10.54 31.49
N GLU A 87 3.80 9.65 31.27
CA GLU A 87 3.92 8.23 31.64
C GLU A 87 4.70 7.39 30.61
N ASN A 88 4.84 7.85 29.37
CA ASN A 88 5.22 7.00 28.23
C ASN A 88 6.38 7.52 27.35
N ALA A 89 7.00 8.65 27.68
CA ALA A 89 8.12 9.17 26.89
C ALA A 89 9.40 9.23 27.73
N THR A 90 10.37 8.43 27.40
CA THR A 90 11.71 8.45 27.99
C THR A 90 12.73 8.56 26.86
N PHE A 91 13.63 9.54 26.96
CA PHE A 91 14.68 9.75 25.96
C PHE A 91 15.89 10.45 26.58
N SER A 92 17.05 10.29 25.95
CA SER A 92 18.26 11.05 26.27
C SER A 92 18.29 12.31 25.43
N VAL A 93 18.49 13.46 26.06
CA VAL A 93 18.54 14.73 25.36
C VAL A 93 19.88 15.42 25.56
N ARG A 94 20.35 16.05 24.49
CA ARG A 94 21.55 16.86 24.46
C ARG A 94 21.39 17.94 23.40
N LEU A 95 21.60 19.19 23.78
CA LEU A 95 21.65 20.30 22.84
C LEU A 95 23.10 20.64 22.55
N ILE A 96 23.34 21.19 21.37
CA ILE A 96 24.66 21.56 20.94
C ILE A 96 24.62 23.01 20.47
N ASP A 97 25.28 23.87 21.23
CA ASP A 97 25.41 25.32 20.92
C ASP A 97 26.58 25.54 20.01
N CYS A 98 26.32 26.02 18.81
CA CYS A 98 27.35 26.34 17.82
C CYS A 98 27.67 27.84 17.86
N VAL A 99 28.90 28.16 17.50
CA VAL A 99 29.34 29.55 17.33
C VAL A 99 28.45 30.29 16.33
N GLY A 100 28.20 29.66 15.19
CA GLY A 100 27.41 30.19 14.09
C GLY A 100 28.28 30.90 13.04
N TYR A 101 27.65 31.11 11.90
CA TYR A 101 28.27 31.78 10.76
C TYR A 101 28.37 33.27 11.02
N ILE A 102 29.51 33.87 10.69
CA ILE A 102 29.76 35.28 10.93
C ILE A 102 28.98 36.15 9.96
N VAL A 103 28.44 37.25 10.45
CA VAL A 103 27.79 38.29 9.65
C VAL A 103 28.67 39.57 9.67
N PRO A 104 28.60 40.41 8.63
CA PRO A 104 29.51 41.54 8.49
C PRO A 104 29.64 42.50 9.71
N SER A 105 28.50 42.84 10.32
CA SER A 105 28.46 43.75 11.47
C SER A 105 28.71 43.09 12.83
N ALA A 106 29.03 41.78 12.88
CA ALA A 106 29.41 41.15 14.13
C ALA A 106 30.79 41.63 14.61
N LEU A 107 30.99 41.64 15.92
CA LEU A 107 32.25 42.08 16.54
C LEU A 107 32.96 40.92 17.23
N GLY A 108 34.30 40.95 17.29
CA GLY A 108 35.12 39.99 18.03
C GLY A 108 35.71 38.85 17.17
N TYR A 109 35.57 38.91 15.85
CA TYR A 109 36.27 38.01 14.91
C TYR A 109 37.51 38.67 14.24
N ILE A 110 37.69 39.98 14.42
CA ILE A 110 38.86 40.76 13.98
C ILE A 110 39.52 41.28 15.23
N GLU A 111 40.85 41.22 15.28
CA GLU A 111 41.69 41.71 16.34
C GLU A 111 42.91 42.42 15.70
N ASN A 112 43.10 43.72 16.03
CA ASN A 112 44.15 44.55 15.46
C ASN A 112 44.22 44.53 13.90
N ASP A 113 43.05 44.73 13.26
CA ASP A 113 42.86 44.70 11.79
C ASP A 113 43.21 43.34 11.08
N ASN A 114 43.43 42.30 11.85
CA ASN A 114 43.65 40.94 11.32
C ASN A 114 42.58 39.97 11.80
N PRO A 115 42.30 38.91 11.06
CA PRO A 115 41.39 37.86 11.55
C PRO A 115 41.90 37.28 12.87
N ARG A 116 41.04 37.24 13.88
CA ARG A 116 41.35 36.62 15.18
C ARG A 116 41.69 35.15 14.96
N MET A 117 42.85 34.71 15.43
CA MET A 117 43.31 33.34 15.33
C MET A 117 42.89 32.55 16.56
N VAL A 118 42.36 31.35 16.37
CA VAL A 118 41.90 30.46 17.44
C VAL A 118 42.41 29.04 17.27
N MET A 119 42.72 28.39 18.38
CA MET A 119 42.99 26.98 18.43
C MET A 119 41.71 26.20 18.41
N THR A 120 41.68 25.08 17.66
CA THR A 120 40.53 24.18 17.64
C THR A 120 40.98 22.73 17.87
N PRO A 121 40.15 21.84 18.38
CA PRO A 121 40.52 20.43 18.55
C PRO A 121 40.86 19.71 17.25
N TRP A 122 40.54 20.28 16.11
CA TRP A 122 40.67 19.63 14.78
C TRP A 122 41.93 20.01 14.03
N TYR A 123 42.61 21.10 14.44
CA TYR A 123 43.82 21.59 13.79
C TYR A 123 44.93 21.77 14.81
N LYS A 124 46.17 21.44 14.41
CA LYS A 124 47.35 21.60 15.25
C LYS A 124 47.86 23.03 15.28
N GLU A 125 47.46 23.85 14.31
CA GLU A 125 47.85 25.26 14.19
C GLU A 125 46.62 26.16 14.38
N PRO A 126 46.82 27.38 14.88
CA PRO A 126 45.74 28.35 14.96
C PRO A 126 45.14 28.66 13.59
N ILE A 127 43.82 28.66 13.47
CA ILE A 127 43.13 29.04 12.25
C ILE A 127 42.30 30.28 12.44
N PRO A 128 41.91 31.01 11.38
CA PRO A 128 41.01 32.16 11.48
C PRO A 128 39.69 31.79 12.13
N PHE A 129 39.20 32.66 12.98
CA PHE A 129 37.97 32.42 13.76
C PHE A 129 36.74 32.10 12.89
N ASN A 130 36.58 32.78 11.76
CA ASN A 130 35.51 32.51 10.80
C ASN A 130 35.56 31.06 10.28
N MET A 131 36.73 30.60 9.92
CA MET A 131 36.97 29.24 9.46
C MET A 131 36.71 28.21 10.57
N ALA A 132 37.13 28.50 11.80
CA ALA A 132 36.87 27.67 12.98
C ALA A 132 35.37 27.53 13.25
N ALA A 133 34.62 28.62 13.16
CA ALA A 133 33.17 28.68 13.36
C ALA A 133 32.43 27.85 12.31
N GLU A 134 32.81 27.95 11.03
CA GLU A 134 32.22 27.17 9.93
C GLU A 134 32.48 25.68 10.11
N ILE A 135 33.72 25.27 10.35
CA ILE A 135 34.11 23.87 10.54
C ILE A 135 33.41 23.28 11.77
N GLY A 136 33.40 24.02 12.89
CA GLY A 136 32.74 23.60 14.11
C GLY A 136 31.23 23.39 13.91
N THR A 137 30.55 24.32 13.26
CA THR A 137 29.13 24.20 12.93
C THR A 137 28.86 23.00 12.02
N LYS A 138 29.66 22.84 10.97
CA LYS A 138 29.54 21.70 10.06
C LYS A 138 29.71 20.35 10.77
N LYS A 139 30.72 20.22 11.62
CA LYS A 139 30.94 18.99 12.41
C LYS A 139 29.78 18.69 13.36
N VAL A 140 29.28 19.69 14.06
CA VAL A 140 28.10 19.54 14.92
C VAL A 140 26.92 18.99 14.13
N ILE A 141 26.63 19.59 12.99
CA ILE A 141 25.52 19.16 12.15
C ILE A 141 25.74 17.72 11.66
N THR A 142 26.93 17.39 11.17
CA THR A 142 27.20 16.12 10.50
C THR A 142 27.33 14.96 11.48
N GLU A 143 28.14 15.13 12.53
CA GLU A 143 28.63 14.04 13.36
C GLU A 143 27.86 13.91 14.70
N HIS A 144 27.35 15.01 15.24
CA HIS A 144 26.88 15.05 16.62
C HIS A 144 25.38 15.29 16.80
N SER A 145 24.64 15.73 15.78
CA SER A 145 23.22 15.99 15.91
C SER A 145 22.34 14.95 15.20
N THR A 146 21.17 14.64 15.77
CA THR A 146 20.12 13.85 15.11
C THR A 146 19.14 14.75 14.38
N ILE A 147 18.98 15.99 14.88
CA ILE A 147 18.03 17.01 14.42
C ILE A 147 18.78 18.34 14.29
N GLY A 148 18.46 19.12 13.26
CA GLY A 148 18.92 20.48 13.09
C GLY A 148 17.84 21.51 13.45
N LEU A 149 18.19 22.55 14.20
CA LEU A 149 17.37 23.75 14.35
C LEU A 149 18.18 24.95 13.86
N LEU A 150 17.76 25.53 12.74
CA LEU A 150 18.37 26.76 12.26
C LEU A 150 17.67 27.95 12.91
N VAL A 151 18.38 28.70 13.72
CA VAL A 151 17.86 29.93 14.36
C VAL A 151 18.38 31.15 13.60
N THR A 152 17.46 31.91 13.03
CA THR A 152 17.70 33.23 12.43
C THR A 152 16.87 34.31 13.11
N THR A 153 16.82 35.50 12.58
CA THR A 153 16.08 36.64 13.15
C THR A 153 15.49 37.54 12.08
N ASP A 154 14.46 38.29 12.45
CA ASP A 154 13.91 39.41 11.68
C ASP A 154 14.73 40.70 11.80
N GLY A 155 15.77 40.70 12.67
CA GLY A 155 16.59 41.88 12.99
C GLY A 155 16.13 42.63 14.26
N SER A 156 14.95 42.34 14.82
CA SER A 156 14.39 43.06 15.98
C SER A 156 15.10 42.79 17.31
N ILE A 157 15.84 41.69 17.40
CA ILE A 157 16.49 41.22 18.64
C ILE A 157 17.92 41.73 18.84
N SER A 158 18.51 42.36 17.82
CA SER A 158 19.90 42.83 17.83
C SER A 158 20.05 44.06 16.97
N ASP A 159 21.18 44.80 17.13
CA ASP A 159 21.49 45.99 16.32
C ASP A 159 22.01 45.65 14.91
N ILE A 160 21.94 44.37 14.48
CA ILE A 160 22.40 43.90 13.16
C ILE A 160 21.19 43.85 12.24
N PRO A 161 21.25 44.54 11.08
CA PRO A 161 20.16 44.52 10.11
C PRO A 161 19.84 43.11 9.56
N ARG A 162 18.58 42.85 9.25
CA ARG A 162 18.11 41.57 8.72
C ARG A 162 18.87 41.08 7.45
N ASP A 163 19.19 42.02 6.56
CA ASP A 163 19.81 41.71 5.27
C ASP A 163 21.20 41.06 5.43
N GLU A 164 21.93 41.39 6.50
CA GLU A 164 23.25 40.83 6.76
C GLU A 164 23.21 39.33 7.15
N TYR A 165 22.06 38.83 7.56
CA TYR A 165 21.90 37.42 7.94
C TYR A 165 21.66 36.50 6.73
N ALA A 166 21.19 37.06 5.62
CA ALA A 166 20.69 36.25 4.48
C ALA A 166 21.74 35.27 3.91
N GLU A 167 22.95 35.74 3.65
CA GLU A 167 24.03 34.93 3.11
C GLU A 167 24.44 33.79 4.05
N ALA A 168 24.59 34.11 5.34
CA ALA A 168 24.96 33.14 6.36
C ALA A 168 23.86 32.07 6.55
N GLU A 169 22.59 32.47 6.48
CA GLU A 169 21.44 31.53 6.51
C GLU A 169 21.46 30.55 5.33
N GLU A 170 21.64 31.06 4.12
CA GLU A 170 21.65 30.23 2.90
C GLU A 170 22.73 29.17 2.98
N ARG A 171 23.93 29.53 3.44
CA ARG A 171 25.04 28.61 3.62
C ARG A 171 24.70 27.48 4.60
N VAL A 172 24.07 27.79 5.73
CA VAL A 172 23.65 26.78 6.72
C VAL A 172 22.55 25.87 6.15
N VAL A 173 21.56 26.46 5.48
CA VAL A 173 20.47 25.68 4.84
C VAL A 173 21.04 24.70 3.80
N ASP A 174 21.96 25.15 2.97
CA ASP A 174 22.59 24.30 1.95
C ASP A 174 23.39 23.15 2.56
N GLU A 175 24.08 23.40 3.67
CA GLU A 175 24.80 22.34 4.38
C GLU A 175 23.85 21.32 5.00
N LEU A 176 22.77 21.78 5.67
CA LEU A 176 21.76 20.89 6.25
C LEU A 176 21.07 20.04 5.18
N LYS A 177 20.78 20.63 4.03
CA LYS A 177 20.19 19.89 2.88
C LYS A 177 21.14 18.86 2.30
N LYS A 178 22.42 19.19 2.13
CA LYS A 178 23.45 18.27 1.59
C LYS A 178 23.59 17.00 2.43
N ILE A 179 23.46 17.10 3.76
CA ILE A 179 23.55 15.95 4.66
C ILE A 179 22.20 15.26 4.91
N ASN A 180 21.12 15.77 4.30
CA ASN A 180 19.76 15.23 4.38
C ASN A 180 19.25 15.01 5.83
N LYS A 181 19.64 15.87 6.75
CA LYS A 181 19.14 15.85 8.13
C LYS A 181 17.77 16.53 8.23
N PRO A 182 16.87 16.04 9.10
CA PRO A 182 15.62 16.72 9.38
C PRO A 182 15.92 18.02 10.11
N PHE A 183 15.43 19.16 9.60
CA PHE A 183 15.58 20.47 10.22
C PHE A 183 14.43 21.42 9.89
N ILE A 184 14.26 22.40 10.72
CA ILE A 184 13.35 23.54 10.53
C ILE A 184 14.09 24.84 10.79
N VAL A 185 13.49 25.95 10.35
CA VAL A 185 14.00 27.31 10.58
C VAL A 185 13.15 28.01 11.62
N LEU A 186 13.78 28.58 12.63
CA LEU A 186 13.16 29.42 13.64
C LEU A 186 13.57 30.88 13.39
N VAL A 187 12.60 31.75 13.18
CA VAL A 187 12.81 33.20 13.08
C VAL A 187 12.60 33.79 14.47
N ASN A 188 13.69 34.12 15.17
CA ASN A 188 13.65 34.71 16.47
C ASN A 188 13.36 36.20 16.36
N CYS A 189 12.27 36.66 16.95
CA CYS A 189 11.76 38.02 16.90
C CYS A 189 11.19 38.45 18.26
N VAL A 190 11.03 39.74 18.45
CA VAL A 190 10.44 40.32 19.67
C VAL A 190 8.95 39.98 19.74
N ASP A 191 8.24 40.14 18.63
CA ASP A 191 6.81 39.81 18.52
C ASP A 191 6.52 38.86 17.35
N PRO A 192 6.26 37.57 17.62
CA PRO A 192 5.96 36.56 16.60
C PRO A 192 4.61 36.75 15.89
N THR A 193 3.75 37.63 16.37
CA THR A 193 2.36 37.78 15.89
C THR A 193 2.18 38.82 14.79
N THR A 194 3.23 39.55 14.44
CA THR A 194 3.18 40.62 13.44
C THR A 194 3.06 40.09 12.02
N ASP A 195 2.31 40.82 11.18
CA ASP A 195 2.14 40.47 9.76
C ASP A 195 3.48 40.51 9.00
N GLU A 196 4.41 41.38 9.38
CA GLU A 196 5.73 41.48 8.76
C GLU A 196 6.56 40.23 9.01
N VAL A 197 6.55 39.68 10.22
CA VAL A 197 7.22 38.45 10.57
C VAL A 197 6.55 37.23 9.87
N ALA A 198 5.23 37.24 9.80
CA ALA A 198 4.49 36.20 9.08
C ALA A 198 4.84 36.20 7.58
N ALA A 199 4.94 37.36 6.94
CA ALA A 199 5.37 37.53 5.56
C ALA A 199 6.81 37.03 5.34
N LEU A 200 7.73 37.40 6.23
CA LEU A 200 9.11 36.94 6.20
C LEU A 200 9.21 35.41 6.32
N CYS A 201 8.48 34.80 7.26
CA CYS A 201 8.46 33.37 7.44
C CYS A 201 7.96 32.65 6.16
N LYS A 202 6.90 33.17 5.54
CA LYS A 202 6.38 32.63 4.27
C LYS A 202 7.41 32.74 3.15
N GLN A 203 8.07 33.88 2.98
CA GLN A 203 9.13 34.08 2.00
C GLN A 203 10.29 33.10 2.20
N LEU A 204 10.75 32.92 3.44
CA LEU A 204 11.83 32.00 3.76
C LEU A 204 11.40 30.53 3.54
N GLN A 205 10.15 30.20 3.86
CA GLN A 205 9.61 28.86 3.63
C GLN A 205 9.55 28.53 2.13
N GLU A 206 9.11 29.46 1.29
CA GLU A 206 9.11 29.30 -0.17
C GLU A 206 10.54 29.18 -0.73
N LYS A 207 11.46 30.01 -0.24
CA LYS A 207 12.86 30.02 -0.66
C LYS A 207 13.59 28.73 -0.29
N TYR A 208 13.45 28.30 0.96
CA TYR A 208 14.20 27.16 1.49
C TYR A 208 13.47 25.82 1.34
N GLY A 209 12.17 25.82 1.10
CA GLY A 209 11.37 24.60 0.98
C GLY A 209 11.33 23.76 2.25
N VAL A 210 11.51 24.38 3.43
CA VAL A 210 11.42 23.76 4.78
C VAL A 210 10.52 24.59 5.67
N PRO A 211 9.92 23.99 6.71
CA PRO A 211 9.09 24.74 7.65
C PRO A 211 9.85 25.88 8.31
N VAL A 212 9.22 27.03 8.38
CA VAL A 212 9.74 28.23 9.06
C VAL A 212 8.74 28.65 10.12
N MET A 213 9.21 28.91 11.34
CA MET A 213 8.37 29.32 12.47
C MET A 213 8.86 30.63 13.10
N PRO A 214 7.98 31.58 13.33
CA PRO A 214 8.30 32.73 14.17
C PRO A 214 8.30 32.31 15.65
N VAL A 215 9.29 32.76 16.42
CA VAL A 215 9.41 32.41 17.83
C VAL A 215 10.01 33.62 18.61
N ASN A 216 9.64 33.74 19.87
CA ASN A 216 10.36 34.58 20.80
C ASN A 216 11.17 33.66 21.74
N CYS A 217 12.45 33.46 21.44
CA CYS A 217 13.29 32.53 22.20
C CYS A 217 13.43 32.89 23.69
N LEU A 218 13.23 34.14 24.07
CA LEU A 218 13.32 34.57 25.44
C LEU A 218 12.10 34.14 26.27
N ASN A 219 10.90 34.21 25.67
CA ASN A 219 9.62 34.00 26.34
C ASN A 219 8.91 32.74 25.91
N MET A 220 9.62 31.81 25.25
CA MET A 220 9.04 30.59 24.72
C MET A 220 8.51 29.67 25.83
N GLU A 221 7.29 29.19 25.69
CA GLU A 221 6.62 28.26 26.61
C GLU A 221 6.73 26.79 26.11
N GLU A 222 6.37 25.83 26.97
CA GLU A 222 6.44 24.42 26.68
C GLU A 222 5.64 24.01 25.41
N GLU A 223 4.46 24.60 25.23
CA GLU A 223 3.61 24.34 24.09
C GLU A 223 4.28 24.72 22.76
N GLN A 224 4.94 25.90 22.75
CA GLN A 224 5.68 26.36 21.57
C GLN A 224 6.89 25.47 21.24
N ILE A 225 7.60 24.98 22.28
CA ILE A 225 8.70 24.01 22.09
C ILE A 225 8.16 22.70 21.53
N ARG A 226 7.02 22.24 22.03
CA ARG A 226 6.34 21.05 21.51
C ARG A 226 5.96 21.19 20.05
N ASP A 227 5.47 22.37 19.64
CA ASP A 227 5.16 22.67 18.24
C ASP A 227 6.41 22.66 17.35
N VAL A 228 7.53 23.19 17.84
CA VAL A 228 8.83 23.12 17.15
C VAL A 228 9.23 21.66 16.92
N LEU A 229 9.18 20.81 17.95
CA LEU A 229 9.52 19.39 17.84
C LEU A 229 8.55 18.64 16.92
N SER A 230 7.26 18.96 16.98
CA SER A 230 6.24 18.40 16.09
C SER A 230 6.57 18.68 14.62
N LYS A 231 6.87 19.95 14.29
CA LYS A 231 7.23 20.32 12.92
C LYS A 231 8.51 19.65 12.43
N VAL A 232 9.48 19.44 13.32
CA VAL A 232 10.68 18.66 12.99
C VAL A 232 10.33 17.23 12.63
N LEU A 233 9.38 16.59 13.34
CA LEU A 233 8.95 15.21 13.05
C LEU A 233 8.41 15.06 11.63
N PHE A 234 7.72 16.06 11.10
CA PHE A 234 7.24 16.06 9.71
C PHE A 234 8.37 16.13 8.67
N GLU A 235 9.57 16.58 9.05
CA GLU A 235 10.75 16.61 8.19
C GLU A 235 11.53 15.28 8.15
N PHE A 236 11.21 14.33 9.03
CA PHE A 236 11.82 13.01 8.99
C PHE A 236 11.40 12.22 7.75
N PRO A 237 12.28 11.33 7.24
CA PRO A 237 11.96 10.49 6.09
C PRO A 237 10.81 9.53 6.40
N VAL A 238 9.95 9.29 5.43
CA VAL A 238 8.95 8.21 5.49
C VAL A 238 9.68 6.87 5.41
N ARG A 239 9.34 5.94 6.30
CA ARG A 239 9.90 4.57 6.31
C ARG A 239 9.03 3.58 5.53
N GLU A 240 7.71 3.72 5.67
CA GLU A 240 6.76 2.80 5.04
C GLU A 240 5.48 3.56 4.69
N ILE A 241 4.99 3.32 3.48
CA ILE A 241 3.67 3.78 3.05
C ILE A 241 2.84 2.55 2.74
N ARG A 242 1.78 2.35 3.51
CA ARG A 242 0.83 1.26 3.29
C ARG A 242 -0.41 1.79 2.58
N VAL A 243 -0.64 1.30 1.38
CA VAL A 243 -1.82 1.65 0.59
C VAL A 243 -2.89 0.57 0.76
N GLU A 244 -4.03 0.95 1.33
CA GLU A 244 -5.20 0.09 1.49
C GLU A 244 -6.09 0.24 0.26
N MET A 245 -6.38 -0.87 -0.39
CA MET A 245 -7.22 -0.94 -1.58
C MET A 245 -8.18 -2.14 -1.51
N PRO A 246 -9.24 -2.19 -2.34
CA PRO A 246 -10.13 -3.35 -2.40
C PRO A 246 -9.37 -4.64 -2.72
N ARG A 247 -9.62 -5.70 -1.93
CA ARG A 247 -8.88 -6.97 -2.02
C ARG A 247 -8.96 -7.63 -3.38
N TRP A 248 -10.08 -7.48 -4.08
CA TRP A 248 -10.29 -8.11 -5.39
C TRP A 248 -9.26 -7.66 -6.45
N ILE A 249 -8.69 -6.45 -6.34
CA ILE A 249 -7.61 -6.00 -7.22
C ILE A 249 -6.35 -6.84 -7.05
N SER A 250 -6.03 -7.21 -5.82
CA SER A 250 -4.84 -8.03 -5.53
C SER A 250 -4.97 -9.45 -6.07
N SER A 251 -6.21 -9.94 -6.29
CA SER A 251 -6.46 -11.26 -6.87
C SER A 251 -6.39 -11.30 -8.40
N LEU A 252 -6.34 -10.12 -9.07
CA LEU A 252 -6.15 -10.05 -10.51
C LEU A 252 -4.71 -10.46 -10.90
N GLU A 253 -4.53 -10.94 -12.12
CA GLU A 253 -3.22 -11.24 -12.67
C GLU A 253 -2.34 -9.99 -12.75
N LYS A 254 -1.02 -10.16 -12.67
CA LYS A 254 -0.09 -9.02 -12.59
C LYS A 254 -0.13 -8.11 -13.82
N ASP A 255 -0.41 -8.67 -14.97
CA ASP A 255 -0.52 -8.03 -16.28
C ASP A 255 -1.91 -7.49 -16.59
N HIS A 256 -2.90 -7.76 -15.73
CA HIS A 256 -4.24 -7.22 -15.89
C HIS A 256 -4.22 -5.69 -15.96
N TRP A 257 -4.87 -5.11 -16.97
CA TRP A 257 -4.84 -3.69 -17.29
C TRP A 257 -5.14 -2.77 -16.08
N LEU A 258 -6.19 -3.08 -15.31
CA LEU A 258 -6.59 -2.29 -14.15
C LEU A 258 -5.56 -2.38 -13.02
N ARG A 259 -5.09 -3.60 -12.71
CA ARG A 259 -4.07 -3.79 -11.66
C ARG A 259 -2.78 -3.06 -12.03
N SER A 260 -2.29 -3.23 -13.24
CA SER A 260 -1.09 -2.56 -13.74
C SER A 260 -1.21 -1.03 -13.66
N SER A 261 -2.35 -0.46 -14.09
CA SER A 261 -2.61 0.98 -14.06
C SER A 261 -2.66 1.53 -12.64
N VAL A 262 -3.41 0.90 -11.73
CA VAL A 262 -3.51 1.34 -10.33
C VAL A 262 -2.14 1.27 -9.64
N PHE A 263 -1.40 0.17 -9.81
CA PHE A 263 -0.07 0.04 -9.19
C PHE A 263 0.96 1.02 -9.79
N THR A 264 0.85 1.35 -11.06
CA THR A 264 1.70 2.37 -11.70
C THR A 264 1.39 3.75 -11.13
N CYS A 265 0.12 4.09 -10.96
CA CYS A 265 -0.31 5.34 -10.33
C CYS A 265 0.20 5.46 -8.89
N ILE A 266 0.06 4.39 -8.08
CA ILE A 266 0.59 4.34 -6.71
C ILE A 266 2.11 4.58 -6.72
N ARG A 267 2.84 3.88 -7.59
CA ARG A 267 4.30 4.01 -7.68
C ARG A 267 4.74 5.42 -8.07
N GLN A 268 4.09 6.03 -9.05
CA GLN A 268 4.41 7.39 -9.49
C GLN A 268 4.11 8.43 -8.40
N SER A 269 3.01 8.27 -7.67
CA SER A 269 2.65 9.15 -6.56
C SER A 269 3.61 8.98 -5.38
N ALA A 270 3.99 7.74 -5.04
CA ALA A 270 4.91 7.44 -3.95
C ALA A 270 6.36 7.86 -4.24
N ALA A 271 6.78 7.85 -5.50
CA ALA A 271 8.16 8.21 -5.90
C ALA A 271 8.54 9.66 -5.55
N LYS A 272 7.56 10.52 -5.34
CA LYS A 272 7.75 11.94 -5.00
C LYS A 272 7.74 12.21 -3.49
N VAL A 273 7.58 11.16 -2.66
CA VAL A 273 7.41 11.28 -1.21
C VAL A 273 8.68 10.83 -0.52
N PHE A 274 9.35 11.77 0.11
CA PHE A 274 10.57 11.52 0.86
C PHE A 274 10.38 11.75 2.35
N LYS A 275 9.59 12.75 2.72
CA LYS A 275 9.34 13.18 4.09
C LYS A 275 7.88 12.93 4.48
N ILE A 276 7.63 12.88 5.79
CA ILE A 276 6.25 12.65 6.29
C ILE A 276 5.29 13.74 5.80
N ARG A 277 5.71 15.00 5.74
CA ARG A 277 4.87 16.10 5.22
C ARG A 277 4.42 15.90 3.77
N ASP A 278 5.18 15.11 3.00
CA ASP A 278 4.88 14.88 1.60
C ASP A 278 3.80 13.79 1.40
N VAL A 279 3.36 13.13 2.46
CA VAL A 279 2.35 12.04 2.38
C VAL A 279 1.04 12.52 1.77
N GLU A 280 0.64 13.75 2.00
CA GLU A 280 -0.57 14.31 1.38
C GLU A 280 -0.45 14.47 -0.13
N ASN A 281 0.76 14.58 -0.66
CA ASN A 281 0.99 14.63 -2.10
C ASN A 281 0.64 13.29 -2.77
N ILE A 282 0.73 12.17 -2.04
CA ILE A 282 0.26 10.86 -2.54
C ILE A 282 -1.24 10.90 -2.78
N VAL A 283 -1.98 11.39 -1.79
CA VAL A 283 -3.45 11.49 -1.87
C VAL A 283 -3.86 12.35 -3.06
N THR A 284 -3.20 13.49 -3.23
CA THR A 284 -3.44 14.39 -4.38
C THR A 284 -3.07 13.72 -5.70
N GLY A 285 -1.94 13.03 -5.76
CA GLY A 285 -1.50 12.29 -6.95
C GLY A 285 -2.45 11.14 -7.32
N MET A 286 -2.98 10.43 -6.31
CA MET A 286 -3.94 9.35 -6.54
C MET A 286 -5.33 9.83 -6.96
N LYS A 287 -5.79 11.00 -6.50
CA LYS A 287 -7.05 11.60 -6.95
C LYS A 287 -7.04 11.96 -8.43
N ASN A 288 -5.88 12.17 -9.02
CA ASN A 288 -5.71 12.42 -10.44
C ASN A 288 -5.68 11.14 -11.30
N CYS A 289 -5.78 9.97 -10.68
CA CYS A 289 -5.81 8.68 -11.38
C CYS A 289 -7.24 8.40 -11.88
N GLU A 290 -7.38 8.06 -13.15
CA GLU A 290 -8.67 7.82 -13.81
C GLU A 290 -9.56 6.80 -13.09
N PHE A 291 -8.93 5.79 -12.48
CA PHE A 291 -9.62 4.67 -11.84
C PHE A 291 -9.93 4.90 -10.36
N VAL A 292 -9.41 5.97 -9.78
CA VAL A 292 -9.55 6.27 -8.34
C VAL A 292 -10.66 7.30 -8.15
N GLN A 293 -11.72 6.90 -7.47
CA GLN A 293 -12.82 7.82 -7.09
C GLN A 293 -12.40 8.76 -5.96
N ASN A 294 -11.70 8.22 -4.95
CA ASN A 294 -11.22 9.00 -3.83
C ASN A 294 -9.98 8.36 -3.20
N ALA A 295 -9.15 9.22 -2.60
CA ALA A 295 -8.01 8.80 -1.79
C ALA A 295 -7.98 9.65 -0.52
N LYS A 296 -7.61 9.05 0.62
CA LYS A 296 -7.47 9.74 1.90
C LYS A 296 -6.35 9.15 2.74
N THR A 297 -5.71 9.99 3.52
CA THR A 297 -4.81 9.56 4.58
C THR A 297 -5.64 9.01 5.73
N VAL A 298 -5.37 7.77 6.12
CA VAL A 298 -6.05 7.10 7.25
C VAL A 298 -5.35 7.41 8.55
N SER A 299 -4.03 7.29 8.56
CA SER A 299 -3.20 7.61 9.72
C SER A 299 -1.76 7.89 9.30
N VAL A 300 -1.11 8.74 10.07
CA VAL A 300 0.33 8.98 10.00
C VAL A 300 0.88 8.76 11.41
N ASP A 301 1.78 7.82 11.53
CA ASP A 301 2.51 7.54 12.76
C ASP A 301 3.87 8.23 12.67
N LEU A 302 4.01 9.32 13.40
CA LEU A 302 5.21 10.16 13.39
C LEU A 302 6.41 9.45 13.99
N GLY A 303 6.21 8.65 15.04
CA GLY A 303 7.27 7.91 15.74
C GLY A 303 7.87 6.80 14.89
N THR A 304 7.05 5.95 14.29
CA THR A 304 7.53 4.87 13.43
C THR A 304 7.83 5.31 12.00
N GLY A 305 7.28 6.43 11.57
CA GLY A 305 7.40 6.93 10.20
C GLY A 305 6.58 6.18 9.16
N ARG A 306 5.47 5.64 9.60
CA ARG A 306 4.56 4.88 8.77
C ARG A 306 3.33 5.70 8.44
N ALA A 307 2.93 5.66 7.19
CA ALA A 307 1.68 6.27 6.74
C ALA A 307 0.75 5.21 6.15
N ARG A 308 -0.55 5.33 6.43
CA ARG A 308 -1.60 4.53 5.81
C ARG A 308 -2.48 5.43 4.97
N VAL A 309 -2.61 5.06 3.71
CA VAL A 309 -3.44 5.76 2.72
C VAL A 309 -4.47 4.77 2.21
N SER A 310 -5.74 5.14 2.19
CA SER A 310 -6.82 4.32 1.62
C SER A 310 -7.23 4.90 0.28
N ILE A 311 -7.40 4.04 -0.71
CA ILE A 311 -7.93 4.38 -2.02
C ILE A 311 -9.27 3.70 -2.24
N ILE A 312 -10.21 4.44 -2.80
CA ILE A 312 -11.51 3.97 -3.23
C ILE A 312 -11.53 4.08 -4.75
N LEU A 313 -11.81 2.98 -5.41
CA LEU A 313 -11.91 2.93 -6.87
C LEU A 313 -13.34 3.25 -7.34
N ASN A 314 -13.47 3.60 -8.61
CA ASN A 314 -14.79 3.77 -9.23
C ASN A 314 -15.58 2.46 -9.10
N HIS A 315 -16.82 2.57 -8.66
CA HIS A 315 -17.68 1.44 -8.32
C HIS A 315 -17.91 0.49 -9.50
N ASP A 316 -18.06 1.05 -10.69
CA ASP A 316 -18.35 0.31 -11.92
C ASP A 316 -17.21 -0.64 -12.34
N LEU A 317 -15.98 -0.36 -11.90
CA LEU A 317 -14.80 -1.17 -12.25
C LEU A 317 -14.90 -2.60 -11.71
N PHE A 318 -15.52 -2.78 -10.55
CA PHE A 318 -15.71 -4.12 -9.98
C PHE A 318 -16.56 -4.99 -10.90
N TYR A 319 -17.70 -4.45 -11.36
CA TYR A 319 -18.63 -5.18 -12.22
C TYR A 319 -18.05 -5.41 -13.61
N LYS A 320 -17.35 -4.40 -14.16
CA LYS A 320 -16.64 -4.53 -15.44
C LYS A 320 -15.62 -5.67 -15.41
N VAL A 321 -14.78 -5.72 -14.39
CA VAL A 321 -13.78 -6.78 -14.23
C VAL A 321 -14.42 -8.14 -13.97
N LEU A 322 -15.52 -8.17 -13.21
CA LEU A 322 -16.27 -9.40 -12.96
C LEU A 322 -16.86 -9.94 -14.26
N GLY A 323 -17.46 -9.08 -15.08
CA GLY A 323 -17.96 -9.45 -16.41
C GLY A 323 -16.84 -9.95 -17.34
N GLU A 324 -15.70 -9.28 -17.39
CA GLU A 324 -14.53 -9.71 -18.16
C GLU A 324 -14.03 -11.11 -17.77
N LYS A 325 -14.02 -11.41 -16.46
CA LYS A 325 -13.51 -12.71 -15.96
C LYS A 325 -14.51 -13.84 -16.06
N THR A 326 -15.79 -13.54 -16.00
CA THR A 326 -16.85 -14.58 -16.01
C THR A 326 -17.53 -14.74 -17.37
N GLY A 327 -17.38 -13.77 -18.26
CA GLY A 327 -18.12 -13.72 -19.54
C GLY A 327 -19.62 -13.41 -19.35
N LEU A 328 -20.01 -12.93 -18.16
CA LEU A 328 -21.40 -12.63 -17.83
C LEU A 328 -21.65 -11.12 -17.91
N GLU A 329 -22.86 -10.74 -18.31
CA GLU A 329 -23.28 -9.34 -18.33
C GLU A 329 -23.70 -8.90 -16.91
N ILE A 330 -22.74 -8.30 -16.19
CA ILE A 330 -22.91 -7.81 -14.84
C ILE A 330 -22.54 -6.34 -14.81
N ASN A 331 -23.50 -5.44 -14.64
CA ASN A 331 -23.30 -4.00 -14.73
C ASN A 331 -23.47 -3.27 -13.39
N ASP A 332 -24.20 -3.88 -12.45
CA ASP A 332 -24.55 -3.31 -11.15
C ASP A 332 -24.82 -4.40 -10.11
N GLU A 333 -25.19 -3.97 -8.90
CA GLU A 333 -25.53 -4.87 -7.79
C GLU A 333 -26.76 -5.72 -8.09
N GLY A 334 -27.77 -5.17 -8.80
CA GLY A 334 -28.98 -5.86 -9.17
C GLY A 334 -28.70 -7.01 -10.14
N SER A 335 -27.99 -6.75 -11.22
CA SER A 335 -27.60 -7.76 -12.20
C SER A 335 -26.68 -8.83 -11.61
N LEU A 336 -25.81 -8.47 -10.65
CA LEU A 336 -25.00 -9.43 -9.90
C LEU A 336 -25.89 -10.34 -9.03
N MET A 337 -26.86 -9.78 -8.32
CA MET A 337 -27.80 -10.54 -7.48
C MET A 337 -28.60 -11.52 -8.31
N ASP A 338 -29.18 -11.07 -9.42
CA ASP A 338 -29.93 -11.94 -10.33
C ASP A 338 -29.08 -13.07 -10.90
N CYS A 339 -27.85 -12.77 -11.27
CA CYS A 339 -26.89 -13.76 -11.73
C CYS A 339 -26.58 -14.80 -10.66
N MET A 340 -26.33 -14.37 -9.43
CA MET A 340 -26.05 -15.27 -8.29
C MET A 340 -27.24 -16.15 -7.95
N LEU A 341 -28.47 -15.62 -8.00
CA LEU A 341 -29.69 -16.41 -7.79
C LEU A 341 -29.84 -17.50 -8.86
N LYS A 342 -29.70 -17.13 -10.14
CA LYS A 342 -29.73 -18.11 -11.25
C LYS A 342 -28.64 -19.18 -11.10
N MET A 343 -27.41 -18.77 -10.76
CA MET A 343 -26.33 -19.70 -10.53
C MET A 343 -26.61 -20.65 -9.35
N ALA A 344 -27.25 -20.15 -8.28
CA ALA A 344 -27.62 -20.97 -7.12
C ALA A 344 -28.65 -22.04 -7.51
N GLU A 345 -29.62 -21.69 -8.36
CA GLU A 345 -30.60 -22.66 -8.90
C GLU A 345 -29.94 -23.67 -9.82
N MET A 346 -29.10 -23.19 -10.75
CA MET A 346 -28.33 -24.07 -11.64
C MET A 346 -27.44 -25.02 -10.86
N LYS A 347 -26.80 -24.53 -9.79
CA LYS A 347 -25.97 -25.34 -8.92
C LYS A 347 -26.75 -26.44 -8.23
N LYS A 348 -27.94 -26.15 -7.70
CA LYS A 348 -28.80 -27.19 -7.08
C LYS A 348 -29.13 -28.30 -8.06
N THR A 349 -29.45 -27.94 -9.31
CA THR A 349 -29.69 -28.91 -10.37
C THR A 349 -28.45 -29.69 -10.74
N TYR A 350 -27.29 -29.00 -10.86
CA TYR A 350 -26.03 -29.64 -11.18
C TYR A 350 -25.56 -30.60 -10.07
N ASP A 351 -25.66 -30.19 -8.79
CA ASP A 351 -25.26 -31.01 -7.65
C ASP A 351 -26.05 -32.33 -7.60
N LYS A 352 -27.33 -32.38 -8.07
CA LYS A 352 -28.14 -33.61 -8.19
C LYS A 352 -27.58 -34.56 -9.22
N VAL A 353 -27.04 -34.05 -10.33
CA VAL A 353 -26.60 -34.85 -11.46
C VAL A 353 -25.10 -35.09 -11.51
N ASP A 354 -24.31 -34.36 -10.78
CA ASP A 354 -22.82 -34.36 -10.84
C ASP A 354 -22.22 -35.78 -10.62
N ALA A 355 -22.71 -36.46 -9.58
CA ALA A 355 -22.24 -37.83 -9.28
C ALA A 355 -22.55 -38.79 -10.41
N ALA A 356 -23.78 -38.77 -10.89
CA ALA A 356 -24.20 -39.63 -12.00
C ALA A 356 -23.50 -39.30 -13.32
N TYR A 357 -23.20 -38.00 -13.54
CA TYR A 357 -22.43 -37.58 -14.71
C TYR A 357 -20.99 -38.11 -14.66
N ARG A 358 -20.32 -38.00 -13.49
CA ARG A 358 -18.97 -38.55 -13.31
C ARG A 358 -18.93 -40.07 -13.49
N ASP A 359 -19.90 -40.78 -12.90
CA ASP A 359 -20.01 -42.22 -13.06
C ASP A 359 -20.21 -42.60 -14.54
N ALA A 360 -21.06 -41.86 -15.27
CA ALA A 360 -21.26 -42.05 -16.68
C ALA A 360 -19.99 -41.79 -17.51
N GLU A 361 -19.20 -40.79 -17.14
CA GLU A 361 -17.92 -40.52 -17.80
C GLU A 361 -16.85 -41.60 -17.55
N GLU A 362 -16.79 -42.15 -16.34
CA GLU A 362 -15.79 -43.12 -15.92
C GLU A 362 -16.17 -44.57 -16.33
N THR A 363 -17.41 -44.95 -16.05
CA THR A 363 -17.89 -46.36 -16.21
C THR A 363 -18.74 -46.56 -17.44
N GLY A 364 -19.23 -45.47 -18.04
CA GLY A 364 -20.19 -45.51 -19.16
C GLY A 364 -21.64 -45.45 -18.71
N TYR A 365 -21.93 -45.48 -17.41
CA TYR A 365 -23.30 -45.47 -16.88
C TYR A 365 -23.39 -44.78 -15.51
N GLY A 366 -24.33 -43.87 -15.36
CA GLY A 366 -24.56 -43.12 -14.10
C GLY A 366 -26.06 -43.06 -13.78
N ILE A 367 -26.40 -43.02 -12.50
CA ILE A 367 -27.77 -42.97 -12.00
C ILE A 367 -27.94 -41.77 -11.06
N VAL A 368 -28.91 -40.90 -11.38
CA VAL A 368 -29.36 -39.86 -10.46
C VAL A 368 -30.42 -40.49 -9.55
N MET A 369 -30.09 -40.55 -8.27
CA MET A 369 -31.02 -41.03 -7.26
C MET A 369 -32.15 -40.03 -7.01
N PRO A 370 -33.39 -40.49 -6.82
CA PRO A 370 -34.53 -39.64 -6.51
C PRO A 370 -34.37 -39.00 -5.13
N ASP A 371 -34.83 -37.76 -4.99
CA ASP A 371 -34.94 -37.09 -3.69
C ASP A 371 -36.11 -37.68 -2.90
N VAL A 372 -36.10 -37.48 -1.57
CA VAL A 372 -37.20 -37.98 -0.69
C VAL A 372 -38.58 -37.42 -1.06
N ASP A 373 -38.60 -36.20 -1.58
CA ASP A 373 -39.82 -35.50 -2.00
C ASP A 373 -40.40 -36.05 -3.30
N GLU A 374 -39.63 -36.82 -4.06
CA GLU A 374 -40.04 -37.48 -5.31
C GLU A 374 -40.59 -38.90 -5.09
N LEU A 375 -40.51 -39.38 -3.81
CA LEU A 375 -41.03 -40.68 -3.45
C LEU A 375 -42.57 -40.66 -3.34
N THR A 376 -43.24 -41.56 -4.01
CA THR A 376 -44.67 -41.81 -3.90
C THR A 376 -44.89 -43.10 -3.16
N LEU A 377 -45.83 -43.14 -2.22
CA LEU A 377 -46.22 -44.30 -1.44
C LEU A 377 -47.64 -44.72 -1.84
N ASP A 378 -47.82 -45.95 -2.28
CA ASP A 378 -49.16 -46.50 -2.52
C ASP A 378 -49.86 -46.79 -1.21
N GLU A 379 -51.20 -46.97 -1.28
CA GLU A 379 -51.99 -47.34 -0.07
C GLU A 379 -51.46 -48.66 0.50
N PRO A 380 -51.25 -48.74 1.83
CA PRO A 380 -50.81 -49.96 2.49
C PRO A 380 -51.80 -51.09 2.33
N GLU A 381 -51.35 -52.25 1.84
CA GLU A 381 -52.16 -53.46 1.69
C GLU A 381 -51.88 -54.46 2.83
N VAL A 382 -52.93 -55.04 3.41
CA VAL A 382 -52.77 -56.14 4.36
C VAL A 382 -52.56 -57.43 3.57
N ILE A 383 -51.45 -58.11 3.82
CA ILE A 383 -51.10 -59.39 3.21
C ILE A 383 -51.17 -60.51 4.25
N HIS A 384 -51.57 -61.70 3.78
CA HIS A 384 -51.58 -62.92 4.59
C HIS A 384 -50.61 -63.93 4.01
N GLN A 385 -49.58 -64.27 4.78
CA GLN A 385 -48.54 -65.20 4.31
C GLN A 385 -48.20 -66.20 5.44
N GLY A 386 -48.37 -67.53 5.17
CA GLY A 386 -47.99 -68.57 6.11
C GLY A 386 -48.68 -68.50 7.49
N GLY A 387 -49.98 -68.10 7.55
CA GLY A 387 -50.74 -67.97 8.80
C GLY A 387 -50.50 -66.71 9.60
N ARG A 388 -49.72 -65.74 9.08
CA ARG A 388 -49.45 -64.45 9.71
C ARG A 388 -49.92 -63.31 8.82
N TYR A 389 -50.36 -62.22 9.43
CA TYR A 389 -50.70 -60.97 8.73
C TYR A 389 -49.48 -60.07 8.67
N GLY A 390 -49.23 -59.48 7.53
CA GLY A 390 -48.22 -58.45 7.29
C GLY A 390 -48.81 -57.25 6.58
N ILE A 391 -48.07 -56.17 6.48
CA ILE A 391 -48.41 -54.99 5.70
C ILE A 391 -47.44 -54.91 4.51
N ARG A 392 -47.99 -54.77 3.30
CA ARG A 392 -47.21 -54.49 2.12
C ARG A 392 -47.22 -52.99 1.84
N LEU A 393 -46.07 -52.40 1.76
CA LEU A 393 -45.84 -51.02 1.37
C LEU A 393 -45.18 -51.03 -0.01
N ARG A 394 -45.76 -50.30 -0.96
CA ARG A 394 -45.12 -50.05 -2.26
C ARG A 394 -44.76 -48.58 -2.36
N ALA A 395 -43.53 -48.30 -2.73
CA ALA A 395 -43.05 -46.96 -3.03
C ALA A 395 -42.52 -46.93 -4.45
N ALA A 396 -42.76 -45.81 -5.13
CA ALA A 396 -42.20 -45.57 -6.47
C ALA A 396 -41.49 -44.21 -6.48
N ALA A 397 -40.45 -44.09 -7.27
CA ALA A 397 -39.73 -42.84 -7.46
C ALA A 397 -39.14 -42.77 -8.88
N PRO A 398 -39.13 -41.64 -9.53
CA PRO A 398 -38.43 -41.45 -10.78
C PRO A 398 -36.91 -41.48 -10.58
N SER A 399 -36.15 -42.10 -11.50
CA SER A 399 -34.71 -42.00 -11.55
C SER A 399 -34.26 -41.56 -12.95
N ILE A 400 -33.13 -40.83 -13.03
CA ILE A 400 -32.55 -40.46 -14.33
C ILE A 400 -31.32 -41.30 -14.56
N HIS A 401 -31.26 -41.93 -15.76
CA HIS A 401 -30.16 -42.76 -16.15
C HIS A 401 -29.37 -42.09 -17.27
N MET A 402 -28.05 -41.98 -17.08
CA MET A 402 -27.10 -41.39 -18.02
C MET A 402 -26.23 -42.51 -18.63
N MET A 403 -26.18 -42.57 -19.96
CA MET A 403 -25.38 -43.56 -20.65
C MET A 403 -24.41 -42.88 -21.63
N LYS A 404 -23.13 -43.22 -21.53
CA LYS A 404 -22.10 -42.77 -22.45
C LYS A 404 -21.96 -43.77 -23.58
N THR A 405 -22.38 -43.39 -24.77
CA THR A 405 -22.34 -44.28 -25.96
C THR A 405 -21.33 -43.72 -26.97
N ARG A 406 -20.68 -44.61 -27.69
CA ARG A 406 -19.78 -44.26 -28.78
C ARG A 406 -20.54 -44.22 -30.10
N ILE A 407 -20.59 -43.04 -30.72
CA ILE A 407 -21.23 -42.85 -32.02
C ILE A 407 -20.14 -42.74 -33.09
N THR A 408 -20.28 -43.49 -34.17
CA THR A 408 -19.39 -43.42 -35.33
C THR A 408 -20.17 -42.87 -36.53
N THR A 409 -19.57 -41.92 -37.23
CA THR A 409 -20.12 -41.41 -38.49
C THR A 409 -19.13 -41.68 -39.61
N GLU A 410 -19.65 -41.95 -40.77
CA GLU A 410 -18.89 -42.12 -42.00
C GLU A 410 -19.32 -41.05 -42.99
N ILE A 411 -18.36 -40.33 -43.51
CA ILE A 411 -18.60 -39.28 -44.49
C ILE A 411 -17.93 -39.70 -45.78
N THR A 412 -18.71 -39.83 -46.83
CA THR A 412 -18.26 -40.31 -48.15
C THR A 412 -18.44 -39.16 -49.17
N PRO A 413 -17.56 -38.18 -49.19
CA PRO A 413 -17.66 -37.11 -50.18
C PRO A 413 -17.35 -37.66 -51.59
N ILE A 414 -18.22 -37.38 -52.55
CA ILE A 414 -18.03 -37.77 -53.96
C ILE A 414 -17.19 -36.71 -54.64
N VAL A 415 -15.97 -37.07 -55.10
CA VAL A 415 -14.94 -36.16 -55.61
C VAL A 415 -14.77 -36.25 -57.13
N GLY A 416 -15.62 -36.81 -57.85
CA GLY A 416 -15.54 -36.88 -59.34
C GLY A 416 -14.64 -38.03 -59.86
N SER A 417 -13.40 -37.77 -60.32
CA SER A 417 -12.51 -38.83 -60.86
C SER A 417 -11.65 -39.49 -59.80
N GLU A 418 -11.21 -40.68 -60.07
CA GLU A 418 -10.30 -41.50 -59.24
C GLU A 418 -9.03 -40.67 -58.83
N LYS A 419 -8.45 -39.96 -59.80
CA LYS A 419 -7.28 -39.14 -59.60
C LYS A 419 -7.55 -37.98 -58.59
N GLN A 420 -8.69 -37.31 -58.69
CA GLN A 420 -9.07 -36.26 -57.78
C GLN A 420 -9.34 -36.80 -56.37
N SER A 421 -9.86 -38.02 -56.25
CA SER A 421 -10.02 -38.67 -54.95
C SER A 421 -8.67 -39.00 -54.32
N GLN A 422 -7.70 -39.46 -55.11
CA GLN A 422 -6.35 -39.75 -54.63
C GLN A 422 -5.63 -38.50 -54.19
N ASP A 423 -5.70 -37.41 -54.97
CA ASP A 423 -5.10 -36.12 -54.63
C ASP A 423 -5.68 -35.57 -53.31
N LEU A 424 -6.98 -35.74 -53.06
CA LEU A 424 -7.63 -35.33 -51.80
C LEU A 424 -7.16 -36.19 -50.61
N ILE A 425 -7.05 -37.53 -50.80
CA ILE A 425 -6.52 -38.41 -49.74
C ILE A 425 -5.09 -38.02 -49.38
N ASP A 426 -4.23 -37.79 -50.38
CA ASP A 426 -2.85 -37.41 -50.16
C ASP A 426 -2.73 -36.01 -49.45
N TYR A 427 -3.62 -35.08 -49.75
CA TYR A 427 -3.72 -33.81 -49.07
C TYR A 427 -4.12 -34.00 -47.59
N ILE A 428 -5.18 -34.73 -47.29
CA ILE A 428 -5.66 -35.00 -45.94
C ILE A 428 -4.61 -35.75 -45.10
N LEU A 429 -3.92 -36.73 -45.69
CA LEU A 429 -2.87 -37.50 -45.00
C LEU A 429 -1.67 -36.62 -44.67
N LYS A 430 -1.24 -35.76 -45.57
CA LYS A 430 -0.15 -34.80 -45.28
C LYS A 430 -0.50 -33.83 -44.13
N GLU A 431 -1.72 -33.35 -44.11
CA GLU A 431 -2.22 -32.48 -43.02
C GLU A 431 -2.25 -33.27 -41.69
N PHE A 432 -2.71 -34.52 -41.71
CA PHE A 432 -2.76 -35.41 -40.54
C PHE A 432 -1.36 -35.68 -39.97
N GLU A 433 -0.37 -35.92 -40.82
CA GLU A 433 1.01 -36.18 -40.41
C GLU A 433 1.70 -34.93 -39.89
N SER A 434 1.42 -33.76 -40.44
CA SER A 434 2.06 -32.52 -40.08
C SER A 434 1.49 -31.93 -38.76
N ASN A 435 0.18 -31.91 -38.57
CA ASN A 435 -0.50 -31.44 -37.36
C ASN A 435 -1.90 -32.04 -37.22
N PRO A 436 -2.05 -33.11 -36.39
CA PRO A 436 -3.35 -33.79 -36.20
C PRO A 436 -4.50 -32.90 -35.75
N SER A 437 -4.21 -31.79 -35.09
CA SER A 437 -5.25 -30.86 -34.60
C SER A 437 -5.74 -29.93 -35.69
N GLN A 438 -4.92 -29.55 -36.67
CA GLN A 438 -5.29 -28.66 -37.76
C GLN A 438 -6.13 -29.32 -38.82
N ILE A 439 -6.13 -30.67 -38.92
CA ILE A 439 -6.92 -31.41 -39.89
C ILE A 439 -8.42 -31.09 -39.79
N TRP A 440 -8.89 -30.77 -38.58
CA TRP A 440 -10.30 -30.41 -38.34
C TRP A 440 -10.73 -29.10 -39.01
N GLU A 441 -9.78 -28.21 -39.27
CA GLU A 441 -9.98 -26.92 -39.94
C GLU A 441 -9.81 -27.03 -41.48
N SER A 442 -9.32 -28.16 -41.98
CA SER A 442 -9.12 -28.39 -43.41
C SER A 442 -10.43 -28.29 -44.16
N ASN A 443 -10.41 -27.49 -45.22
CA ASN A 443 -11.60 -27.24 -46.04
C ASN A 443 -11.81 -28.36 -47.05
N VAL A 444 -12.93 -29.07 -46.92
CA VAL A 444 -13.36 -30.12 -47.82
C VAL A 444 -14.72 -29.69 -48.40
N PHE A 445 -14.75 -29.32 -49.69
CA PHE A 445 -15.96 -28.88 -50.42
C PHE A 445 -16.68 -27.65 -49.81
N GLY A 446 -15.92 -26.68 -49.32
CA GLY A 446 -16.49 -25.42 -48.79
C GLY A 446 -16.94 -25.48 -47.34
N LYS A 447 -16.78 -26.63 -46.66
CA LYS A 447 -16.98 -26.81 -45.22
C LYS A 447 -15.71 -27.35 -44.59
N SER A 448 -15.47 -27.03 -43.31
CA SER A 448 -14.40 -27.66 -42.56
C SER A 448 -14.69 -29.13 -42.28
N LEU A 449 -13.66 -29.96 -42.18
CA LEU A 449 -13.83 -31.39 -41.82
C LEU A 449 -14.61 -31.55 -40.52
N HIS A 450 -14.35 -30.66 -39.56
CA HIS A 450 -15.10 -30.58 -38.29
C HIS A 450 -16.61 -30.39 -38.51
N GLU A 451 -17.01 -29.45 -39.38
CA GLU A 451 -18.43 -29.19 -39.68
C GLU A 451 -19.09 -30.41 -40.36
N LEU A 452 -18.40 -31.02 -41.30
CA LEU A 452 -18.93 -32.21 -41.98
C LEU A 452 -19.12 -33.39 -41.02
N VAL A 453 -18.15 -33.68 -40.16
CA VAL A 453 -18.25 -34.74 -39.17
C VAL A 453 -19.35 -34.44 -38.16
N ASN A 454 -19.44 -33.18 -37.68
CA ASN A 454 -20.45 -32.72 -36.73
C ASN A 454 -21.88 -32.88 -37.31
N ASP A 455 -22.08 -32.41 -38.57
CA ASP A 455 -23.34 -32.60 -39.28
C ASP A 455 -23.73 -34.09 -39.38
N GLY A 456 -22.76 -34.95 -39.68
CA GLY A 456 -22.96 -36.40 -39.77
C GLY A 456 -23.36 -37.05 -38.44
N ILE A 457 -22.68 -36.64 -37.34
CA ILE A 457 -23.01 -37.11 -35.97
C ILE A 457 -24.38 -36.57 -35.54
N HIS A 458 -24.64 -35.29 -35.73
CA HIS A 458 -25.94 -34.69 -35.41
C HIS A 458 -27.09 -35.35 -36.15
N SER A 459 -26.93 -35.61 -37.45
CA SER A 459 -27.95 -36.30 -38.24
C SER A 459 -28.25 -37.71 -37.72
N LYS A 460 -27.24 -38.42 -37.23
CA LYS A 460 -27.44 -39.78 -36.64
C LYS A 460 -28.13 -39.69 -35.28
N LEU A 461 -27.74 -38.75 -34.43
CA LEU A 461 -28.34 -38.52 -33.12
C LEU A 461 -29.84 -38.16 -33.22
N GLN A 462 -30.17 -37.27 -34.18
CA GLN A 462 -31.56 -36.83 -34.39
C GLN A 462 -32.44 -37.87 -35.04
N ARG A 463 -31.86 -38.86 -35.72
CA ARG A 463 -32.61 -39.94 -36.38
C ARG A 463 -33.04 -41.08 -35.46
N MET A 464 -32.67 -41.06 -34.18
CA MET A 464 -33.18 -42.06 -33.24
C MET A 464 -34.71 -41.88 -33.10
N PRO A 465 -35.53 -42.84 -33.58
CA PRO A 465 -36.97 -42.76 -33.53
C PRO A 465 -37.46 -42.65 -32.05
N ASP A 466 -38.56 -41.95 -31.85
CA ASP A 466 -39.14 -41.83 -30.51
C ASP A 466 -39.54 -43.18 -29.94
N ASP A 467 -40.08 -44.10 -30.78
CA ASP A 467 -40.38 -45.49 -30.40
C ASP A 467 -39.15 -46.25 -29.87
N ALA A 468 -37.95 -45.98 -30.46
CA ALA A 468 -36.71 -46.60 -29.99
C ALA A 468 -36.27 -46.04 -28.64
N ARG A 469 -36.43 -44.76 -28.43
CA ARG A 469 -36.16 -44.11 -27.12
C ARG A 469 -37.07 -44.66 -26.02
N GLU A 470 -38.37 -44.84 -26.34
CA GLU A 470 -39.33 -45.38 -25.41
C GLU A 470 -39.00 -46.82 -25.05
N LYS A 471 -38.72 -47.70 -26.05
CA LYS A 471 -38.30 -49.07 -25.80
C LYS A 471 -37.02 -49.21 -24.97
N VAL A 472 -36.04 -48.32 -25.15
CA VAL A 472 -34.83 -48.31 -24.32
C VAL A 472 -35.22 -47.97 -22.88
N ARG A 473 -36.04 -46.91 -22.68
CA ARG A 473 -36.52 -46.52 -21.36
C ARG A 473 -37.29 -47.69 -20.66
N GLU A 474 -38.27 -48.27 -21.31
CA GLU A 474 -39.05 -49.41 -20.77
C GLU A 474 -38.16 -50.61 -20.44
N THR A 475 -37.14 -50.86 -21.27
CA THR A 475 -36.19 -51.95 -21.02
C THR A 475 -35.36 -51.69 -19.77
N VAL A 476 -34.87 -50.48 -19.58
CA VAL A 476 -34.10 -50.08 -18.39
C VAL A 476 -34.98 -50.18 -17.16
N GLU A 477 -36.22 -49.64 -17.22
CA GLU A 477 -37.21 -49.71 -16.15
C GLU A 477 -37.52 -51.14 -15.72
N ARG A 478 -37.73 -52.07 -16.70
CA ARG A 478 -37.97 -53.48 -16.43
C ARG A 478 -36.75 -54.19 -15.81
N ILE A 479 -35.54 -53.87 -16.27
CA ILE A 479 -34.33 -54.44 -15.71
C ILE A 479 -34.16 -54.07 -14.25
N ILE A 480 -34.48 -52.83 -13.89
CA ILE A 480 -34.37 -52.33 -12.53
C ILE A 480 -35.44 -52.92 -11.62
N ASN A 481 -36.73 -52.93 -12.04
CA ASN A 481 -37.84 -53.38 -11.23
C ASN A 481 -37.95 -54.90 -11.09
N GLU A 482 -37.65 -55.64 -12.14
CA GLU A 482 -37.85 -57.11 -12.19
C GLU A 482 -36.54 -57.89 -12.01
N GLY A 483 -35.38 -57.22 -12.16
CA GLY A 483 -34.08 -57.83 -12.11
C GLY A 483 -33.70 -58.57 -13.41
N CYS A 484 -32.41 -58.75 -13.63
CA CYS A 484 -31.85 -59.44 -14.83
C CYS A 484 -31.78 -60.95 -14.58
N ASN A 485 -32.89 -61.67 -14.67
CA ASN A 485 -32.85 -63.16 -14.62
C ASN A 485 -32.87 -63.89 -15.98
N GLY A 486 -32.54 -63.17 -17.04
CA GLY A 486 -32.57 -63.80 -18.41
C GLY A 486 -31.86 -62.96 -19.48
N LEU A 487 -31.90 -63.43 -20.72
CA LEU A 487 -31.40 -62.74 -21.89
C LEU A 487 -32.20 -61.48 -22.14
N ILE A 488 -31.50 -60.31 -22.09
CA ILE A 488 -32.10 -59.06 -22.47
C ILE A 488 -32.08 -58.92 -23.98
N CYS A 489 -33.25 -59.03 -24.60
CA CYS A 489 -33.41 -58.84 -26.05
C CYS A 489 -34.15 -57.48 -26.25
N ILE A 490 -33.48 -56.52 -26.81
CA ILE A 490 -34.08 -55.23 -27.25
C ILE A 490 -34.40 -55.45 -28.75
N ILE A 491 -35.65 -55.65 -29.09
CA ILE A 491 -36.11 -55.63 -30.46
C ILE A 491 -36.53 -54.20 -30.80
N LEU A 492 -35.72 -53.55 -31.60
CA LEU A 492 -35.97 -52.19 -32.13
C LEU A 492 -36.88 -52.29 -33.35
#